data_0dcb40f92e454b66d4aac20ab81d42fb
#
_entry.id   0dcb40f92e454b66d4aac20ab81d42fb
#
_cell.length_a   1.000
_cell.length_b   1.000
_cell.length_c   1.000
_cell.angle_alpha   90.00
_cell.angle_beta   90.00
_cell.angle_gamma   90.00
#
_symmetry.space_group_name_H-M   'P 1'
#
loop_
_entity.id
_entity.type
_entity.pdbx_description
1 polymer ?
#
loop_
_entity_poly.entity_id
_entity_poly.type
_entity_poly.pdbx_seq_one_letter_code
_entity_poly.pdbx_strand_id
1 'polypeptide(L)'
;KLEPVSEAPQVSPLQAEVAAVRVKKMVSAPTELNLLGKRVDEALDAVEKFLDDALLAGHKVVRIVHGKGTGRLRQAIHDYLRSHPQVRSFELAPLHEGGEGVTIAYLETG
;
A
#
# COMPACT_ATOMS: atom_id res chain seq x y z
N LYS A 1 -38.63 5.24 -21.05
CA LYS A 1 -38.20 5.29 -20.85
C LYS A 1 -37.75 5.12 -20.29
N LEU A 2 -37.68 5.02 -20.19
CA LEU A 2 -37.14 5.02 -19.72
C LEU A 2 -36.41 4.74 -19.25
N GLU A 3 -36.15 4.69 -19.17
CA GLU A 3 -35.46 4.55 -18.82
C GLU A 3 -34.68 4.47 -18.29
N PRO A 4 -34.85 4.61 -18.28
CA PRO A 4 -34.05 4.69 -17.64
C PRO A 4 -33.42 4.40 -16.95
N VAL A 5 -33.62 4.37 -17.05
CA VAL A 5 -33.04 4.20 -16.58
C VAL A 5 -32.29 3.88 -16.27
N SER A 6 -32.35 3.92 -16.60
CA SER A 6 -31.75 3.76 -16.49
C SER A 6 -31.03 3.78 -16.38
N GLU A 7 -31.22 3.84 -16.59
CA GLU A 7 -30.56 4.08 -16.65
C GLU A 7 -29.85 4.26 -16.22
N ALA A 8 -30.08 4.42 -16.38
CA ALA A 8 -29.41 4.78 -15.80
C ALA A 8 -28.92 4.49 -15.12
N PRO A 9 -28.85 4.31 -15.25
CA PRO A 9 -28.22 4.12 -14.47
C PRO A 9 -27.89 3.67 -13.81
N GLN A 10 -28.58 3.26 -14.10
CA GLN A 10 -28.05 2.88 -13.24
C GLN A 10 -27.46 3.39 -12.41
N VAL A 11 -28.01 4.09 -12.57
CA VAL A 11 -26.90 4.80 -12.10
C VAL A 11 -26.97 5.12 -10.65
N SER A 12 -28.05 5.56 -10.15
CA SER A 12 -28.10 5.96 -8.74
C SER A 12 -27.69 4.86 -7.77
N PRO A 13 -28.27 3.69 -7.85
CA PRO A 13 -27.83 2.66 -6.92
C PRO A 13 -26.39 2.26 -7.16
N LEU A 14 -25.96 2.35 -8.41
CA LEU A 14 -24.60 2.02 -8.75
C LEU A 14 -23.64 3.00 -8.09
N GLN A 15 -23.98 4.28 -8.09
CA GLN A 15 -23.13 5.27 -7.49
C GLN A 15 -23.07 5.11 -5.98
N ALA A 16 -24.16 4.74 -5.35
CA ALA A 16 -24.17 4.49 -3.92
C ALA A 16 -23.25 3.31 -3.59
N GLU A 17 -23.29 2.27 -4.40
CA GLU A 17 -22.43 1.12 -4.20
C GLU A 17 -20.97 1.48 -4.38
N VAL A 18 -20.68 2.32 -5.36
CA VAL A 18 -19.32 2.74 -5.60
C VAL A 18 -18.78 3.53 -4.41
N ALA A 19 -19.61 4.41 -3.85
CA ALA A 19 -19.19 5.17 -2.68
C ALA A 19 -18.91 4.26 -1.49
N ALA A 20 -19.77 3.27 -1.27
CA ALA A 20 -19.57 2.32 -0.19
C ALA A 20 -18.29 1.50 -0.40
N VAL A 21 -18.02 1.12 -1.64
CA VAL A 21 -16.81 0.37 -1.96
C VAL A 21 -15.57 1.21 -1.67
N ARG A 22 -15.63 2.50 -1.98
CA ARG A 22 -14.49 3.37 -1.70
C ARG A 22 -14.16 3.43 -0.21
N VAL A 23 -15.19 3.57 0.61
CA VAL A 23 -15.00 3.61 2.07
C VAL A 23 -14.39 2.29 2.52
N LYS A 24 -14.91 1.20 2.00
CA LYS A 24 -14.37 -0.12 2.32
C LYS A 24 -12.91 -0.23 1.93
N LYS A 25 -12.55 0.27 0.75
CA LYS A 25 -11.16 0.19 0.30
C LYS A 25 -10.24 0.97 1.21
N MET A 26 -10.68 2.11 1.71
CA MET A 26 -9.85 2.88 2.63
C MET A 26 -9.62 2.12 3.93
N VAL A 27 -10.66 1.44 4.41
CA VAL A 27 -10.55 0.68 5.65
C VAL A 27 -9.74 -0.59 5.45
N SER A 28 -9.80 -1.16 4.25
CA SER A 28 -9.14 -2.43 3.97
C SER A 28 -7.97 -2.26 3.00
N ALA A 29 -7.21 -1.18 3.16
CA ALA A 29 -6.03 -0.95 2.34
C ALA A 29 -5.10 -2.16 2.39
N PRO A 30 -4.38 -2.44 1.30
CA PRO A 30 -3.51 -3.62 1.26
C PRO A 30 -2.38 -3.52 2.26
N THR A 31 -1.91 -4.66 2.72
CA THR A 31 -0.79 -4.73 3.65
C THR A 31 0.51 -5.09 2.95
N GLU A 32 0.48 -5.23 1.63
CA GLU A 32 1.67 -5.58 0.87
C GLU A 32 1.77 -4.69 -0.37
N LEU A 33 2.97 -4.19 -0.64
CA LEU A 33 3.25 -3.35 -1.79
C LEU A 33 4.34 -4.03 -2.61
N ASN A 34 4.09 -4.19 -3.91
CA ASN A 34 5.04 -4.82 -4.81
C ASN A 34 5.70 -3.74 -5.66
N LEU A 35 7.03 -3.61 -5.54
CA LEU A 35 7.80 -2.61 -6.23
C LEU A 35 8.73 -3.20 -7.29
N LEU A 36 8.56 -4.47 -7.60
CA LEU A 36 9.43 -5.13 -8.59
C LEU A 36 9.37 -4.40 -9.92
N GLY A 37 10.54 -4.13 -10.48
CA GLY A 37 10.63 -3.46 -11.77
C GLY A 37 10.47 -1.96 -11.73
N LYS A 38 10.24 -1.37 -10.56
CA LYS A 38 10.09 0.08 -10.46
C LYS A 38 11.44 0.75 -10.27
N ARG A 39 11.52 1.99 -10.70
CA ARG A 39 12.69 2.82 -10.46
C ARG A 39 12.61 3.36 -9.04
N VAL A 40 13.75 3.84 -8.52
CA VAL A 40 13.80 4.29 -7.13
C VAL A 40 12.80 5.41 -6.87
N ASP A 41 12.76 6.41 -7.73
CA ASP A 41 11.85 7.54 -7.54
C ASP A 41 10.38 7.10 -7.57
N GLU A 42 10.04 6.22 -8.51
CA GLU A 42 8.68 5.68 -8.60
C GLU A 42 8.35 4.86 -7.36
N ALA A 43 9.31 4.08 -6.91
CA ALA A 43 9.11 3.23 -5.74
C ALA A 43 8.88 4.05 -4.48
N LEU A 44 9.65 5.12 -4.30
CA LEU A 44 9.48 5.97 -3.12
C LEU A 44 8.12 6.65 -3.11
N ASP A 45 7.65 7.12 -4.27
CA ASP A 45 6.31 7.68 -4.37
C ASP A 45 5.24 6.65 -4.00
N ALA A 46 5.41 5.42 -4.49
CA ALA A 46 4.47 4.35 -4.20
C ALA A 46 4.47 3.99 -2.72
N VAL A 47 5.65 3.97 -2.10
CA VAL A 47 5.77 3.65 -0.68
C VAL A 47 5.10 4.73 0.15
N GLU A 48 5.30 5.99 -0.21
CA GLU A 48 4.70 7.08 0.53
C GLU A 48 3.19 6.95 0.55
N LYS A 49 2.59 6.75 -0.62
CA LYS A 49 1.14 6.60 -0.70
C LYS A 49 0.67 5.35 0.02
N PHE A 50 1.40 4.25 -0.16
CA PHE A 50 1.05 2.98 0.48
C PHE A 50 1.04 3.12 2.01
N LEU A 51 2.04 3.78 2.56
CA LEU A 51 2.11 3.96 4.02
C LEU A 51 1.01 4.88 4.52
N ASP A 52 0.70 5.94 3.78
CA ASP A 52 -0.39 6.83 4.14
C ASP A 52 -1.70 6.05 4.23
N ASP A 53 -1.97 5.22 3.23
CA ASP A 53 -3.19 4.43 3.20
C ASP A 53 -3.20 3.40 4.33
N ALA A 54 -2.07 2.77 4.59
CA ALA A 54 -1.96 1.76 5.65
C ALA A 54 -2.18 2.37 7.02
N LEU A 55 -1.63 3.56 7.23
CA LEU A 55 -1.80 4.26 8.50
C LEU A 55 -3.25 4.67 8.72
N LEU A 56 -3.90 5.15 7.67
CA LEU A 56 -5.32 5.49 7.75
C LEU A 56 -6.17 4.28 8.06
N ALA A 57 -5.81 3.12 7.51
CA ALA A 57 -6.54 1.88 7.74
C ALA A 57 -6.23 1.26 9.10
N GLY A 58 -5.22 1.76 9.81
CA GLY A 58 -4.86 1.24 11.11
C GLY A 58 -4.00 0.00 11.07
N HIS A 59 -3.35 -0.27 9.95
CA HIS A 59 -2.45 -1.42 9.84
C HIS A 59 -1.23 -1.21 10.72
N LYS A 60 -0.82 -2.24 11.42
CA LYS A 60 0.35 -2.17 12.29
C LYS A 60 1.59 -2.77 11.65
N VAL A 61 1.41 -3.63 10.65
CA VAL A 61 2.50 -4.31 9.98
C VAL A 61 2.21 -4.33 8.49
N VAL A 62 3.19 -3.97 7.68
CA VAL A 62 3.06 -4.01 6.23
C VAL A 62 4.30 -4.65 5.63
N ARG A 63 4.18 -5.15 4.39
CA ARG A 63 5.26 -5.78 3.67
C ARG A 63 5.53 -4.99 2.40
N ILE A 64 6.80 -4.80 2.10
CA ILE A 64 7.22 -4.09 0.90
C ILE A 64 8.15 -4.99 0.11
N VAL A 65 7.70 -5.40 -1.08
CA VAL A 65 8.46 -6.30 -1.94
C VAL A 65 9.27 -5.44 -2.90
N HIS A 66 10.55 -5.29 -2.62
CA HIS A 66 11.44 -4.46 -3.46
C HIS A 66 12.39 -5.30 -4.30
N GLY A 67 12.46 -6.60 -4.05
CA GLY A 67 13.34 -7.48 -4.79
C GLY A 67 14.77 -7.43 -4.27
N LYS A 68 15.55 -8.41 -4.68
CA LYS A 68 16.95 -8.48 -4.26
C LYS A 68 17.83 -7.58 -5.12
N GLY A 69 17.81 -7.79 -6.43
CA GLY A 69 18.52 -6.94 -7.38
C GLY A 69 19.89 -6.48 -6.93
N THR A 70 20.19 -5.21 -7.17
CA THR A 70 21.45 -4.60 -6.78
C THR A 70 21.43 -4.08 -5.33
N GLY A 71 20.29 -4.13 -4.68
CA GLY A 71 20.14 -3.57 -3.35
C GLY A 71 19.82 -2.08 -3.33
N ARG A 72 19.79 -1.44 -4.49
CA ARG A 72 19.51 0.00 -4.56
C ARG A 72 18.14 0.33 -4.06
N LEU A 73 17.16 -0.43 -4.53
CA LEU A 73 15.77 -0.18 -4.14
C LEU A 73 15.60 -0.44 -2.65
N ARG A 74 16.16 -1.55 -2.18
CA ARG A 74 16.12 -1.89 -0.76
C ARG A 74 16.72 -0.76 0.07
N GLN A 75 17.89 -0.26 -0.31
CA GLN A 75 18.57 0.79 0.43
C GLN A 75 17.73 2.06 0.47
N ALA A 76 17.18 2.45 -0.67
CA ALA A 76 16.36 3.66 -0.74
C ALA A 76 15.12 3.54 0.14
N ILE A 77 14.48 2.37 0.12
CA ILE A 77 13.29 2.12 0.94
C ILE A 77 13.67 2.17 2.42
N HIS A 78 14.78 1.55 2.80
CA HIS A 78 15.21 1.53 4.19
C HIS A 78 15.54 2.94 4.68
N ASP A 79 16.19 3.75 3.85
CA ASP A 79 16.48 5.13 4.21
C ASP A 79 15.20 5.92 4.42
N TYR A 80 14.23 5.72 3.55
CA TYR A 80 12.95 6.40 3.68
C TYR A 80 12.23 5.98 4.96
N LEU A 81 12.18 4.68 5.23
CA LEU A 81 11.51 4.17 6.42
C LEU A 81 12.18 4.66 7.70
N ARG A 82 13.51 4.74 7.67
CA ARG A 82 14.27 5.17 8.84
C ARG A 82 13.92 6.59 9.24
N SER A 83 13.61 7.43 8.27
CA SER A 83 13.28 8.83 8.54
C SER A 83 11.79 9.08 8.70
N HIS A 84 10.96 8.05 8.53
CA HIS A 84 9.51 8.23 8.62
C HIS A 84 9.08 8.20 10.08
N PRO A 85 8.41 9.27 10.56
CA PRO A 85 8.10 9.37 11.98
C PRO A 85 7.10 8.33 12.49
N GLN A 86 6.31 7.75 11.62
CA GLN A 86 5.31 6.76 12.02
C GLN A 86 5.72 5.32 11.73
N VAL A 87 6.97 5.10 11.32
CA VAL A 87 7.52 3.76 11.19
C VAL A 87 8.34 3.49 12.45
N ARG A 88 7.88 2.54 13.25
CA ARG A 88 8.55 2.21 14.51
C ARG A 88 9.85 1.47 14.25
N SER A 89 9.80 0.51 13.34
CA SER A 89 10.97 -0.29 13.00
C SER A 89 10.69 -1.01 11.68
N PHE A 90 11.72 -1.61 11.12
CA PHE A 90 11.59 -2.42 9.93
C PHE A 90 12.71 -3.44 9.91
N GLU A 91 12.49 -4.53 9.18
CA GLU A 91 13.49 -5.59 9.07
C GLU A 91 13.27 -6.35 7.77
N LEU A 92 14.27 -7.07 7.34
CA LEU A 92 14.13 -7.94 6.19
C LEU A 92 13.29 -9.16 6.59
N ALA A 93 12.51 -9.67 5.65
CA ALA A 93 11.65 -10.81 5.93
C ALA A 93 12.48 -12.09 6.12
N PRO A 94 11.94 -13.08 6.83
CA PRO A 94 12.57 -14.39 6.89
C PRO A 94 12.68 -15.00 5.50
N LEU A 95 13.61 -15.91 5.31
CA LEU A 95 13.85 -16.53 4.02
C LEU A 95 12.58 -17.09 3.40
N HIS A 96 11.77 -17.75 4.20
CA HIS A 96 10.54 -18.38 3.70
C HIS A 96 9.45 -17.36 3.37
N GLU A 97 9.66 -16.08 3.68
CA GLU A 97 8.70 -15.03 3.39
C GLU A 97 9.25 -13.99 2.42
N GLY A 98 10.31 -14.31 1.71
CA GLY A 98 10.86 -13.41 0.71
C GLY A 98 12.29 -12.97 0.99
N GLY A 99 12.79 -13.17 2.20
CA GLY A 99 14.19 -12.90 2.53
C GLY A 99 14.59 -11.46 2.23
N GLU A 100 15.74 -11.30 1.59
CA GLU A 100 16.30 -9.98 1.31
C GLU A 100 15.50 -9.19 0.27
N GLY A 101 14.54 -9.83 -0.37
CA GLY A 101 13.70 -9.15 -1.36
C GLY A 101 12.48 -8.48 -0.77
N VAL A 102 12.24 -8.61 0.53
CA VAL A 102 11.05 -8.09 1.20
C VAL A 102 11.45 -7.43 2.51
N THR A 103 10.88 -6.27 2.76
CA THR A 103 11.04 -5.59 4.05
C THR A 103 9.69 -5.57 4.77
N ILE A 104 9.72 -5.91 6.04
CA ILE A 104 8.53 -5.83 6.89
C ILE A 104 8.67 -4.57 7.73
N ALA A 105 7.69 -3.70 7.67
CA ALA A 105 7.69 -2.44 8.41
C ALA A 105 6.61 -2.48 9.48
N TYR A 106 6.96 -2.00 10.66
CA TYR A 106 6.04 -1.93 11.79
C TYR A 106 5.66 -0.48 12.00
N LEU A 107 4.36 -0.21 11.98
CA LEU A 107 3.84 1.15 11.97
C LEU A 107 3.29 1.55 13.33
N GLU A 108 3.39 2.85 13.61
CA GLU A 108 2.85 3.43 14.82
C GLU A 108 1.42 3.88 14.52
N THR A 109 0.45 3.03 14.77
CA THR A 109 -0.96 3.35 14.53
C THR A 109 -1.71 3.32 15.85
N GLY A 110 -2.53 4.27 16.04
CA GLY A 110 -3.36 4.26 17.22
C GLY A 110 -3.08 5.34 18.15
#